data_4bcfd9c7a504204214d26ab12577f708
#
_entry.id   4bcfd9c7a504204214d26ab12577f708
#
_cell.length_a   1.000
_cell.length_b   1.000
_cell.length_c   1.000
_cell.angle_alpha   90.00
_cell.angle_beta   90.00
_cell.angle_gamma   90.00
#
_symmetry.space_group_name_H-M   'P 1'
#
loop_
_entity.id
_entity.type
_entity.pdbx_description
1 polymer ?
#
loop_
_entity_poly.entity_id
_entity_poly.type
_entity_poly.pdbx_seq_one_letter_code
_entity_poly.pdbx_strand_id
1 'polypeptide(L)'
;MLGYRPYLIVRCSPLALLIIHLLLRIVHSQPTAIIDLLLFNSVALTAALSAYFSPLLKERFARISIALAIVFWALGSTFSTWDAFFSDYFPSALSDIAYTAFYPLLLFGLFRTLTLHPMKRNEIKGEIIDTLIIGFGVSGLCAGLALKSAMTNFEGSALSVFLSIVFPVGDVILVAVTISLLALQRGNLRNFLFLLGITIFTATDIYFLWQSSISTYAFAAITDDGWLIGLIVISES
;
A
#
# COMPACT_ATOMS: atom_id res chain seq x y z
N MET A 1 -0.06 30.58 16.31
CA MET A 1 -1.05 29.55 16.70
C MET A 1 -2.09 29.18 15.63
N LEU A 2 -2.15 29.86 14.49
CA LEU A 2 -3.11 29.56 13.39
C LEU A 2 -2.69 28.43 12.44
N GLY A 3 -1.46 27.91 12.53
CA GLY A 3 -0.95 26.89 11.60
C GLY A 3 -1.31 25.44 11.90
N TYR A 4 -1.84 25.12 13.09
CA TYR A 4 -2.13 23.74 13.50
C TYR A 4 -3.50 23.23 13.04
N ARG A 5 -4.47 24.08 12.84
CA ARG A 5 -5.85 23.70 12.47
C ARG A 5 -5.98 23.09 11.07
N PRO A 6 -5.39 23.65 10.01
CA PRO A 6 -5.52 23.08 8.67
C PRO A 6 -4.84 21.69 8.55
N TYR A 7 -3.74 21.48 9.27
CA TYR A 7 -3.07 20.19 9.29
C TYR A 7 -3.95 19.09 9.94
N LEU A 8 -4.61 19.39 11.04
CA LEU A 8 -5.53 18.42 11.69
C LEU A 8 -6.67 18.02 10.77
N ILE A 9 -7.23 18.95 9.99
CA ILE A 9 -8.29 18.65 9.02
C ILE A 9 -7.78 17.68 7.95
N VAL A 10 -6.61 17.97 7.36
CA VAL A 10 -6.01 17.10 6.33
C VAL A 10 -5.73 15.71 6.89
N ARG A 11 -5.21 15.63 8.12
CA ARG A 11 -4.90 14.36 8.78
C ARG A 11 -6.13 13.51 9.10
N CYS A 12 -7.23 14.14 9.55
CA CYS A 12 -8.44 13.41 9.90
C CYS A 12 -9.31 13.10 8.68
N SER A 13 -9.09 13.75 7.53
CA SER A 13 -9.94 13.59 6.35
C SER A 13 -9.97 12.16 5.78
N PRO A 14 -8.86 11.40 5.66
CA PRO A 14 -8.92 10.04 5.12
C PRO A 14 -9.77 9.12 6.00
N LEU A 15 -9.61 9.21 7.32
CA LEU A 15 -10.39 8.41 8.26
C LEU A 15 -11.88 8.78 8.23
N ALA A 16 -12.20 10.07 8.16
CA ALA A 16 -13.59 10.52 8.07
C ALA A 16 -14.25 10.04 6.77
N LEU A 17 -13.55 10.14 5.63
CA LEU A 17 -14.05 9.66 4.34
C LEU A 17 -14.17 8.13 4.32
N LEU A 18 -13.24 7.39 4.94
CA LEU A 18 -13.34 5.94 5.08
C LEU A 18 -14.58 5.55 5.87
N ILE A 19 -14.86 6.21 7.00
CA ILE A 19 -16.06 5.95 7.80
C ILE A 19 -17.33 6.20 6.97
N ILE A 20 -17.37 7.29 6.20
CA ILE A 20 -18.50 7.60 5.32
C ILE A 20 -18.63 6.52 4.25
N HIS A 21 -17.53 6.10 3.63
CA HIS A 21 -17.50 5.03 2.63
C HIS A 21 -18.07 3.72 3.19
N LEU A 22 -17.58 3.27 4.35
CA LEU A 22 -18.07 2.04 5.01
C LEU A 22 -19.54 2.12 5.36
N LEU A 23 -20.02 3.25 5.90
CA LEU A 23 -21.44 3.43 6.22
C LEU A 23 -22.31 3.37 4.95
N LEU A 24 -21.88 4.00 3.86
CA LEU A 24 -22.60 3.95 2.59
C LEU A 24 -22.59 2.55 1.99
N ARG A 25 -21.49 1.79 2.11
CA ARG A 25 -21.40 0.38 1.67
C ARG A 25 -22.35 -0.55 2.46
N ILE A 26 -22.55 -0.32 3.76
CA ILE A 26 -23.52 -1.07 4.56
C ILE A 26 -24.95 -0.80 4.08
N VAL A 27 -25.27 0.44 3.70
CA VAL A 27 -26.60 0.83 3.22
C VAL A 27 -26.84 0.40 1.77
N HIS A 28 -25.80 0.49 0.92
CA HIS A 28 -25.85 0.18 -0.51
C HIS A 28 -25.04 -1.08 -0.80
N SER A 29 -25.69 -2.23 -0.82
CA SER A 29 -25.03 -3.53 -1.05
C SER A 29 -24.52 -3.73 -2.49
N GLN A 30 -25.04 -2.97 -3.46
CA GLN A 30 -24.61 -3.04 -4.86
C GLN A 30 -23.51 -2.01 -5.13
N PRO A 31 -22.49 -2.37 -5.94
CA PRO A 31 -21.45 -1.43 -6.36
C PRO A 31 -22.03 -0.22 -7.09
N THR A 32 -21.52 0.97 -6.77
CA THR A 32 -21.91 2.23 -7.45
C THR A 32 -20.69 3.07 -7.75
N ALA A 33 -20.65 3.74 -8.91
CA ALA A 33 -19.53 4.57 -9.31
C ALA A 33 -19.25 5.73 -8.31
N ILE A 34 -20.27 6.24 -7.62
CA ILE A 34 -20.09 7.30 -6.63
C ILE A 34 -19.35 6.79 -5.39
N ILE A 35 -19.71 5.61 -4.89
CA ILE A 35 -19.13 5.05 -3.67
C ILE A 35 -17.77 4.41 -4.00
N ASP A 36 -17.72 3.53 -5.00
CA ASP A 36 -16.58 2.66 -5.24
C ASP A 36 -15.52 3.27 -6.18
N LEU A 37 -15.87 4.22 -7.05
CA LEU A 37 -14.91 4.95 -7.85
C LEU A 37 -14.52 6.29 -7.21
N LEU A 38 -15.50 7.17 -6.92
CA LEU A 38 -15.17 8.52 -6.47
C LEU A 38 -14.80 8.55 -4.99
N LEU A 39 -15.64 8.02 -4.11
CA LEU A 39 -15.39 8.12 -2.67
C LEU A 39 -14.21 7.25 -2.23
N PHE A 40 -14.14 6.00 -2.69
CA PHE A 40 -13.03 5.08 -2.41
C PHE A 40 -11.67 5.71 -2.77
N ASN A 41 -11.52 6.20 -4.00
CA ASN A 41 -10.27 6.83 -4.44
C ASN A 41 -10.01 8.20 -3.76
N SER A 42 -11.06 8.91 -3.34
CA SER A 42 -10.90 10.13 -2.54
C SER A 42 -10.29 9.84 -1.16
N VAL A 43 -10.60 8.70 -0.54
CA VAL A 43 -9.93 8.26 0.70
C VAL A 43 -8.44 8.09 0.46
N ALA A 44 -8.03 7.37 -0.59
CA ALA A 44 -6.63 7.16 -0.90
C ALA A 44 -5.91 8.48 -1.23
N LEU A 45 -6.50 9.37 -2.01
CA LEU A 45 -5.92 10.68 -2.34
C LEU A 45 -5.77 11.58 -1.10
N THR A 46 -6.73 11.56 -0.18
CA THR A 46 -6.60 12.30 1.09
C THR A 46 -5.56 11.68 2.01
N ALA A 47 -5.36 10.35 1.99
CA ALA A 47 -4.24 9.69 2.66
C ALA A 47 -2.89 10.13 2.06
N ALA A 48 -2.78 10.27 0.73
CA ALA A 48 -1.59 10.82 0.10
C ALA A 48 -1.29 12.27 0.55
N LEU A 49 -2.32 13.12 0.66
CA LEU A 49 -2.17 14.46 1.19
C LEU A 49 -1.75 14.45 2.67
N SER A 50 -2.31 13.56 3.50
CA SER A 50 -1.89 13.39 4.88
C SER A 50 -0.41 13.01 4.98
N ALA A 51 0.07 12.05 4.19
CA ALA A 51 1.48 11.69 4.13
C ALA A 51 2.38 12.84 3.70
N TYR A 52 1.98 13.62 2.69
CA TYR A 52 2.75 14.77 2.20
C TYR A 52 2.90 15.86 3.26
N PHE A 53 1.86 16.14 4.04
CA PHE A 53 1.87 17.14 5.09
C PHE A 53 2.27 16.61 6.46
N SER A 54 2.64 15.31 6.58
CA SER A 54 3.01 14.69 7.85
C SER A 54 4.24 15.38 8.47
N PRO A 55 4.15 15.91 9.71
CA PRO A 55 5.29 16.47 10.40
C PRO A 55 6.22 15.39 10.98
N LEU A 56 5.75 14.14 11.04
CA LEU A 56 6.52 13.01 11.56
C LEU A 56 7.64 12.62 10.58
N LEU A 57 7.40 12.79 9.28
CA LEU A 57 8.39 12.58 8.23
C LEU A 57 9.18 13.88 8.03
N LYS A 58 10.30 14.04 8.71
CA LYS A 58 11.14 15.25 8.64
C LYS A 58 11.77 15.45 7.25
N GLU A 59 12.00 14.38 6.52
CA GLU A 59 12.69 14.39 5.24
C GLU A 59 11.70 14.62 4.09
N ARG A 60 11.93 15.70 3.31
CA ARG A 60 11.02 16.14 2.25
C ARG A 60 10.85 15.09 1.14
N PHE A 61 11.96 14.46 0.72
CA PHE A 61 11.90 13.46 -0.35
C PHE A 61 11.18 12.19 0.08
N ALA A 62 11.31 11.77 1.34
CA ALA A 62 10.55 10.67 1.88
C ALA A 62 9.04 10.96 1.83
N ARG A 63 8.60 12.15 2.29
CA ARG A 63 7.20 12.57 2.24
C ARG A 63 6.64 12.59 0.82
N ILE A 64 7.39 13.19 -0.11
CA ILE A 64 6.99 13.27 -1.52
C ILE A 64 6.87 11.87 -2.11
N SER A 65 7.84 11.00 -1.86
CA SER A 65 7.86 9.66 -2.44
C SER A 65 6.73 8.77 -1.90
N ILE A 66 6.46 8.82 -0.60
CA ILE A 66 5.35 8.07 0.02
C ILE A 66 4.01 8.60 -0.49
N ALA A 67 3.83 9.92 -0.54
CA ALA A 67 2.62 10.52 -1.08
C ALA A 67 2.40 10.15 -2.55
N LEU A 68 3.46 10.21 -3.38
CA LEU A 68 3.39 9.78 -4.78
C LEU A 68 3.08 8.29 -4.91
N ALA A 69 3.65 7.44 -4.07
CA ALA A 69 3.31 6.01 -4.06
C ALA A 69 1.79 5.82 -3.88
N ILE A 70 1.20 6.45 -2.87
CA ILE A 70 -0.24 6.37 -2.61
C ILE A 70 -1.06 6.95 -3.78
N VAL A 71 -0.60 8.05 -4.40
CA VAL A 71 -1.26 8.63 -5.60
C VAL A 71 -1.23 7.63 -6.76
N PHE A 72 -0.10 6.99 -7.03
CA PHE A 72 0.00 6.00 -8.09
C PHE A 72 -0.87 4.78 -7.84
N TRP A 73 -0.96 4.32 -6.59
CA TRP A 73 -1.91 3.27 -6.22
C TRP A 73 -3.37 3.72 -6.46
N ALA A 74 -3.73 4.93 -6.04
CA ALA A 74 -5.07 5.49 -6.27
C ALA A 74 -5.40 5.64 -7.76
N LEU A 75 -4.41 6.01 -8.60
CA LEU A 75 -4.58 6.04 -10.06
C LEU A 75 -4.84 4.64 -10.62
N GLY A 76 -4.08 3.64 -10.19
CA GLY A 76 -4.31 2.24 -10.59
C GLY A 76 -5.72 1.78 -10.23
N SER A 77 -6.14 2.06 -8.99
CA SER A 77 -7.50 1.77 -8.51
C SER A 77 -8.56 2.53 -9.32
N THR A 78 -8.32 3.79 -9.65
CA THR A 78 -9.24 4.60 -10.46
C THR A 78 -9.42 3.99 -11.85
N PHE A 79 -8.34 3.61 -12.53
CA PHE A 79 -8.41 3.01 -13.86
C PHE A 79 -9.10 1.65 -13.83
N SER A 80 -8.73 0.78 -12.90
CA SER A 80 -9.34 -0.55 -12.75
C SER A 80 -10.84 -0.46 -12.43
N THR A 81 -11.21 0.44 -11.51
CA THR A 81 -12.61 0.63 -11.11
C THR A 81 -13.42 1.31 -12.23
N TRP A 82 -12.82 2.23 -12.98
CA TRP A 82 -13.48 2.85 -14.15
C TRP A 82 -13.86 1.80 -15.18
N ASP A 83 -12.92 0.91 -15.52
CA ASP A 83 -13.18 -0.15 -16.50
C ASP A 83 -14.29 -1.11 -16.03
N ALA A 84 -14.37 -1.38 -14.72
CA ALA A 84 -15.43 -2.20 -14.16
C ALA A 84 -16.83 -1.57 -14.29
N PHE A 85 -16.95 -0.22 -14.28
CA PHE A 85 -18.25 0.46 -14.41
C PHE A 85 -18.59 0.85 -15.85
N PHE A 86 -17.60 1.24 -16.67
CA PHE A 86 -17.83 1.90 -17.95
C PHE A 86 -17.31 1.12 -19.18
N SER A 87 -16.89 -0.13 -18.97
CA SER A 87 -16.43 -1.10 -19.98
C SER A 87 -15.16 -0.70 -20.74
N ASP A 88 -14.07 -1.38 -20.45
CA ASP A 88 -12.79 -1.45 -21.20
C ASP A 88 -12.34 -0.16 -21.93
N TYR A 89 -12.53 0.99 -21.29
CA TYR A 89 -12.15 2.28 -21.87
C TYR A 89 -10.63 2.49 -21.82
N PHE A 90 -9.99 2.00 -20.77
CA PHE A 90 -8.55 2.13 -20.59
C PHE A 90 -7.84 0.79 -20.86
N PRO A 91 -6.62 0.82 -21.46
CA PRO A 91 -5.80 -0.39 -21.51
C PRO A 91 -5.54 -0.92 -20.08
N SER A 92 -5.81 -2.20 -19.83
CA SER A 92 -5.58 -2.84 -18.53
C SER A 92 -4.14 -2.65 -18.01
N ALA A 93 -3.16 -2.57 -18.94
CA ALA A 93 -1.77 -2.27 -18.61
C ALA A 93 -1.58 -0.92 -17.89
N LEU A 94 -2.52 0.03 -18.01
CA LEU A 94 -2.39 1.34 -17.38
C LEU A 94 -2.60 1.27 -15.87
N SER A 95 -3.60 0.50 -15.42
CA SER A 95 -3.81 0.23 -13.98
C SER A 95 -2.63 -0.53 -13.38
N ASP A 96 -2.15 -1.55 -14.09
CA ASP A 96 -1.03 -2.38 -13.65
C ASP A 96 0.28 -1.58 -13.53
N ILE A 97 0.58 -0.71 -14.49
CA ILE A 97 1.75 0.18 -14.43
C ILE A 97 1.65 1.13 -13.23
N ALA A 98 0.46 1.68 -12.98
CA ALA A 98 0.24 2.57 -11.86
C ALA A 98 0.42 1.84 -10.52
N TYR A 99 -0.16 0.66 -10.34
CA TYR A 99 0.06 -0.18 -9.16
C TYR A 99 1.53 -0.59 -8.99
N THR A 100 2.21 -0.95 -10.09
CA THR A 100 3.63 -1.32 -10.04
C THR A 100 4.51 -0.16 -9.57
N ALA A 101 4.19 1.08 -9.96
CA ALA A 101 4.94 2.27 -9.55
C ALA A 101 4.83 2.56 -8.04
N PHE A 102 3.80 2.07 -7.36
CA PHE A 102 3.63 2.17 -5.91
C PHE A 102 4.84 1.60 -5.15
N TYR A 103 5.29 0.40 -5.51
CA TYR A 103 6.35 -0.31 -4.79
C TYR A 103 7.69 0.41 -4.78
N PRO A 104 8.30 0.78 -5.91
CA PRO A 104 9.60 1.46 -5.90
C PRO A 104 9.53 2.85 -5.26
N LEU A 105 8.41 3.57 -5.39
CA LEU A 105 8.23 4.87 -4.74
C LEU A 105 8.13 4.72 -3.23
N LEU A 106 7.37 3.75 -2.73
CA LEU A 106 7.25 3.50 -1.30
C LEU A 106 8.57 3.01 -0.70
N LEU A 107 9.27 2.09 -1.37
CA LEU A 107 10.60 1.63 -0.98
C LEU A 107 11.60 2.78 -0.92
N PHE A 108 11.64 3.64 -1.93
CA PHE A 108 12.52 4.82 -1.91
C PHE A 108 12.21 5.73 -0.73
N GLY A 109 10.93 5.99 -0.45
CA GLY A 109 10.50 6.76 0.72
C GLY A 109 10.98 6.14 2.04
N LEU A 110 10.84 4.82 2.19
CA LEU A 110 11.33 4.07 3.34
C LEU A 110 12.85 4.17 3.50
N PHE A 111 13.62 3.94 2.44
CA PHE A 111 15.08 4.07 2.48
C PHE A 111 15.54 5.48 2.85
N ARG A 112 14.84 6.52 2.38
CA ARG A 112 15.16 7.90 2.74
C ARG A 112 14.92 8.17 4.23
N THR A 113 13.96 7.52 4.87
CA THR A 113 13.78 7.64 6.33
C THR A 113 14.92 7.00 7.13
N LEU A 114 15.59 5.98 6.58
CA LEU A 114 16.75 5.31 7.17
C LEU A 114 17.99 6.19 7.20
N THR A 115 18.27 6.87 6.08
CA THR A 115 19.53 7.61 5.91
C THR A 115 19.71 8.79 6.86
N LEU A 116 18.67 9.17 7.59
CA LEU A 116 18.70 10.30 8.54
C LEU A 116 19.23 9.93 9.95
N HIS A 117 19.43 8.65 10.26
CA HIS A 117 19.96 8.24 11.55
C HIS A 117 21.46 7.95 11.44
N PRO A 118 22.34 8.72 12.12
CA PRO A 118 23.78 8.47 12.15
C PRO A 118 24.05 7.19 12.94
N MET A 119 24.03 6.04 12.26
CA MET A 119 24.46 4.77 12.85
C MET A 119 25.97 4.62 12.74
N LYS A 120 26.62 4.11 13.79
CA LYS A 120 28.03 3.79 13.73
C LYS A 120 28.25 2.64 12.75
N ARG A 121 29.14 2.86 11.78
CA ARG A 121 29.41 1.99 10.62
C ARG A 121 29.69 0.51 10.96
N ASN A 122 30.16 0.21 12.15
CA ASN A 122 30.49 -1.16 12.56
C ASN A 122 29.31 -1.94 13.18
N GLU A 123 28.30 -1.26 13.73
CA GLU A 123 27.08 -1.88 14.23
C GLU A 123 26.11 -2.23 13.08
N ILE A 124 26.18 -1.46 11.99
CA ILE A 124 25.32 -1.60 10.81
C ILE A 124 25.45 -2.98 10.14
N LYS A 125 26.64 -3.57 10.09
CA LYS A 125 26.87 -4.80 9.30
C LYS A 125 26.19 -6.04 9.88
N GLY A 126 26.26 -6.23 11.20
CA GLY A 126 25.60 -7.36 11.87
C GLY A 126 24.07 -7.25 11.81
N GLU A 127 23.55 -6.08 12.16
CA GLU A 127 22.12 -5.82 12.19
C GLU A 127 21.48 -5.87 10.79
N ILE A 128 22.18 -5.42 9.73
CA ILE A 128 21.70 -5.56 8.34
C ILE A 128 21.58 -7.03 7.94
N ILE A 129 22.57 -7.87 8.31
CA ILE A 129 22.56 -9.29 7.96
C ILE A 129 21.42 -10.00 8.68
N ASP A 130 21.25 -9.79 9.99
CA ASP A 130 20.16 -10.39 10.78
C ASP A 130 18.79 -9.95 10.25
N THR A 131 18.68 -8.70 9.88
CA THR A 131 17.51 -8.09 9.29
C THR A 131 17.17 -8.66 7.92
N LEU A 132 18.16 -8.86 7.05
CA LEU A 132 17.99 -9.52 5.76
C LEU A 132 17.59 -10.99 5.95
N ILE A 133 18.14 -11.70 6.92
CA ILE A 133 17.78 -13.09 7.21
C ILE A 133 16.32 -13.18 7.66
N ILE A 134 15.88 -12.31 8.59
CA ILE A 134 14.48 -12.25 9.04
C ILE A 134 13.58 -11.84 7.88
N GLY A 135 13.95 -10.80 7.16
CA GLY A 135 13.23 -10.31 6.00
C GLY A 135 13.06 -11.38 4.92
N PHE A 136 14.13 -12.06 4.51
CA PHE A 136 14.06 -13.17 3.55
C PHE A 136 13.32 -14.39 4.08
N GLY A 137 13.40 -14.67 5.38
CA GLY A 137 12.65 -15.78 6.01
C GLY A 137 11.13 -15.53 5.95
N VAL A 138 10.68 -14.34 6.37
CA VAL A 138 9.27 -13.92 6.26
C VAL A 138 8.84 -13.84 4.81
N SER A 139 9.70 -13.29 3.94
CA SER A 139 9.49 -13.22 2.48
C SER A 139 9.29 -14.60 1.87
N GLY A 140 10.11 -15.58 2.24
CA GLY A 140 9.98 -16.94 1.76
C GLY A 140 8.65 -17.61 2.16
N LEU A 141 8.16 -17.35 3.36
CA LEU A 141 6.85 -17.81 3.82
C LEU A 141 5.71 -17.14 3.05
N CYS A 142 5.74 -15.83 2.91
CA CYS A 142 4.73 -15.09 2.15
C CYS A 142 4.74 -15.45 0.67
N ALA A 143 5.93 -15.61 0.05
CA ALA A 143 6.08 -16.02 -1.33
C ALA A 143 5.56 -17.46 -1.54
N GLY A 144 5.78 -18.37 -0.60
CA GLY A 144 5.25 -19.73 -0.67
C GLY A 144 3.72 -19.79 -0.69
N LEU A 145 3.05 -18.86 -0.02
CA LEU A 145 1.60 -18.74 0.00
C LEU A 145 1.08 -18.01 -1.25
N ALA A 146 1.68 -16.88 -1.62
CA ALA A 146 1.25 -16.05 -2.73
C ALA A 146 1.59 -16.62 -4.11
N LEU A 147 2.78 -17.21 -4.28
CA LEU A 147 3.20 -17.85 -5.55
C LEU A 147 2.35 -19.06 -5.91
N LYS A 148 1.91 -19.85 -4.94
CA LYS A 148 1.02 -20.97 -5.22
C LYS A 148 -0.31 -20.51 -5.85
N SER A 149 -0.83 -19.38 -5.40
CA SER A 149 -2.04 -18.75 -5.94
C SER A 149 -1.79 -18.11 -7.32
N ALA A 150 -0.65 -17.46 -7.50
CA ALA A 150 -0.27 -16.84 -8.79
C ALA A 150 0.08 -17.88 -9.86
N MET A 151 0.71 -19.00 -9.51
CA MET A 151 1.16 -20.02 -10.46
C MET A 151 0.04 -20.83 -11.13
N THR A 152 -1.19 -20.76 -10.62
CA THR A 152 -2.34 -21.42 -11.24
C THR A 152 -2.88 -20.68 -12.47
N ASN A 153 -2.46 -19.45 -12.73
CA ASN A 153 -3.02 -18.55 -13.76
C ASN A 153 -1.98 -18.07 -14.81
N PHE A 154 -1.00 -18.91 -15.18
CA PHE A 154 -0.01 -18.55 -16.20
C PHE A 154 -0.54 -18.52 -17.66
N GLU A 155 -1.83 -18.34 -17.86
CA GLU A 155 -2.41 -18.13 -19.18
C GLU A 155 -2.48 -16.61 -19.46
N GLY A 156 -1.59 -16.10 -20.32
CA GLY A 156 -1.59 -14.69 -20.68
C GLY A 156 -0.34 -14.21 -21.41
N SER A 157 -0.28 -12.90 -21.68
CA SER A 157 0.91 -12.28 -22.26
C SER A 157 2.07 -12.30 -21.26
N ALA A 158 3.34 -12.26 -21.75
CA ALA A 158 4.51 -12.18 -20.89
C ALA A 158 4.45 -11.00 -19.90
N LEU A 159 3.78 -9.92 -20.25
CA LEU A 159 3.57 -8.76 -19.39
C LEU A 159 2.61 -9.09 -18.24
N SER A 160 1.48 -9.74 -18.51
CA SER A 160 0.51 -10.10 -17.44
C SER A 160 1.11 -11.10 -16.45
N VAL A 161 1.89 -12.07 -16.93
CA VAL A 161 2.64 -13.00 -16.08
C VAL A 161 3.67 -12.25 -15.22
N PHE A 162 4.43 -11.33 -15.81
CA PHE A 162 5.39 -10.50 -15.07
C PHE A 162 4.70 -9.68 -13.96
N LEU A 163 3.61 -9.01 -14.27
CA LEU A 163 2.87 -8.17 -13.33
C LEU A 163 2.24 -8.99 -12.19
N SER A 164 1.72 -10.19 -12.48
CA SER A 164 1.18 -11.08 -11.45
C SER A 164 2.22 -11.57 -10.44
N ILE A 165 3.51 -11.56 -10.82
CA ILE A 165 4.63 -11.87 -9.92
C ILE A 165 5.12 -10.63 -9.18
N VAL A 166 5.12 -9.47 -9.84
CA VAL A 166 5.65 -8.21 -9.27
C VAL A 166 4.90 -7.79 -8.01
N PHE A 167 3.58 -7.92 -7.98
CA PHE A 167 2.79 -7.52 -6.82
C PHE A 167 3.12 -8.32 -5.55
N PRO A 168 3.01 -9.66 -5.51
CA PRO A 168 3.35 -10.41 -4.31
C PRO A 168 4.83 -10.30 -3.93
N VAL A 169 5.74 -10.19 -4.91
CA VAL A 169 7.17 -9.97 -4.63
C VAL A 169 7.40 -8.57 -4.05
N GLY A 170 6.72 -7.55 -4.56
CA GLY A 170 6.76 -6.18 -4.05
C GLY A 170 6.31 -6.11 -2.59
N ASP A 171 5.20 -6.75 -2.25
CA ASP A 171 4.67 -6.83 -0.89
C ASP A 171 5.66 -7.47 0.08
N VAL A 172 6.22 -8.58 -0.32
CA VAL A 172 7.22 -9.30 0.44
C VAL A 172 8.44 -8.42 0.72
N ILE A 173 8.94 -7.71 -0.29
CA ILE A 173 10.07 -6.78 -0.15
C ILE A 173 9.70 -5.63 0.79
N LEU A 174 8.50 -5.05 0.68
CA LEU A 174 8.04 -3.98 1.56
C LEU A 174 7.97 -4.42 3.01
N VAL A 175 7.39 -5.58 3.29
CA VAL A 175 7.31 -6.16 4.64
C VAL A 175 8.72 -6.41 5.19
N ALA A 176 9.60 -7.02 4.40
CA ALA A 176 10.98 -7.30 4.80
C ALA A 176 11.75 -6.03 5.14
N VAL A 177 11.71 -5.02 4.28
CA VAL A 177 12.38 -3.72 4.50
C VAL A 177 11.81 -3.03 5.74
N THR A 178 10.50 -3.09 5.95
CA THR A 178 9.88 -2.41 7.10
C THR A 178 10.18 -3.10 8.42
N ILE A 179 10.20 -4.43 8.47
CA ILE A 179 10.67 -5.19 9.64
C ILE A 179 12.12 -4.81 9.96
N SER A 180 12.94 -4.72 8.93
CA SER A 180 14.33 -4.27 9.01
C SER A 180 14.46 -2.90 9.66
N LEU A 181 13.63 -1.95 9.21
CA LEU A 181 13.59 -0.59 9.75
C LEU A 181 13.19 -0.57 11.22
N LEU A 182 12.18 -1.37 11.58
CA LEU A 182 11.69 -1.45 12.94
C LEU A 182 12.77 -2.01 13.88
N ALA A 183 13.49 -3.05 13.45
CA ALA A 183 14.58 -3.67 14.22
C ALA A 183 15.75 -2.68 14.41
N LEU A 184 16.17 -2.00 13.34
CA LEU A 184 17.28 -1.05 13.36
C LEU A 184 17.00 0.22 14.19
N GLN A 185 15.77 0.70 14.24
CA GLN A 185 15.39 1.94 14.92
C GLN A 185 14.81 1.73 16.33
N ARG A 186 15.00 0.56 16.93
CA ARG A 186 14.59 0.22 18.30
C ARG A 186 13.15 0.59 18.65
N GLY A 187 12.19 0.19 17.81
CA GLY A 187 10.77 0.24 18.16
C GLY A 187 10.14 1.63 18.17
N ASN A 188 10.52 2.51 17.25
CA ASN A 188 9.84 3.80 17.07
C ASN A 188 8.38 3.58 16.63
N LEU A 189 7.41 4.26 17.28
CA LEU A 189 5.99 4.20 16.97
C LEU A 189 5.71 4.41 15.48
N ARG A 190 6.41 5.34 14.84
CA ARG A 190 6.30 5.61 13.41
C ARG A 190 6.56 4.35 12.56
N ASN A 191 7.68 3.66 12.82
CA ASN A 191 8.06 2.47 12.07
C ASN A 191 7.12 1.30 12.37
N PHE A 192 6.57 1.24 13.59
CA PHE A 192 5.53 0.29 13.94
C PHE A 192 4.24 0.55 13.14
N LEU A 193 3.80 1.81 13.02
CA LEU A 193 2.66 2.18 12.18
C LEU A 193 2.92 1.84 10.72
N PHE A 194 4.13 2.10 10.20
CA PHE A 194 4.51 1.69 8.85
C PHE A 194 4.36 0.18 8.67
N LEU A 195 4.94 -0.61 9.58
CA LEU A 195 4.84 -2.07 9.52
C LEU A 195 3.39 -2.53 9.58
N LEU A 196 2.60 -1.95 10.48
CA LEU A 196 1.18 -2.27 10.61
C LEU A 196 0.42 -1.97 9.30
N GLY A 197 0.62 -0.77 8.73
CA GLY A 197 -0.03 -0.36 7.49
C GLY A 197 0.35 -1.25 6.31
N ILE A 198 1.63 -1.54 6.13
CA ILE A 198 2.12 -2.46 5.09
C ILE A 198 1.60 -3.87 5.31
N THR A 199 1.56 -4.36 6.55
CA THR A 199 1.04 -5.70 6.86
C THR A 199 -0.44 -5.82 6.51
N ILE A 200 -1.26 -4.79 6.83
CA ILE A 200 -2.67 -4.75 6.47
C ILE A 200 -2.82 -4.74 4.95
N PHE A 201 -2.06 -3.88 4.26
CA PHE A 201 -2.07 -3.77 2.80
C PHE A 201 -1.73 -5.11 2.14
N THR A 202 -0.60 -5.71 2.49
CA THR A 202 -0.14 -7.02 1.97
C THR A 202 -1.12 -8.15 2.29
N ALA A 203 -1.70 -8.16 3.50
CA ALA A 203 -2.72 -9.17 3.85
C ALA A 203 -3.97 -9.05 2.97
N THR A 204 -4.36 -7.83 2.61
CA THR A 204 -5.45 -7.57 1.68
C THR A 204 -5.11 -8.07 0.27
N ASP A 205 -3.88 -7.82 -0.22
CA ASP A 205 -3.42 -8.31 -1.52
C ASP A 205 -3.40 -9.85 -1.57
N ILE A 206 -2.87 -10.51 -0.53
CA ILE A 206 -2.87 -11.97 -0.45
C ILE A 206 -4.30 -12.51 -0.45
N TYR A 207 -5.21 -11.87 0.28
CA TYR A 207 -6.61 -12.28 0.34
C TYR A 207 -7.31 -12.09 -1.01
N PHE A 208 -7.08 -10.97 -1.68
CA PHE A 208 -7.55 -10.70 -3.04
C PHE A 208 -7.05 -11.75 -4.03
N LEU A 209 -5.75 -12.06 -4.03
CA LEU A 209 -5.16 -13.09 -4.90
C LEU A 209 -5.76 -14.46 -4.63
N TRP A 210 -5.98 -14.81 -3.36
CA TRP A 210 -6.61 -16.07 -2.99
C TRP A 210 -8.05 -16.14 -3.51
N GLN A 211 -8.88 -15.12 -3.28
CA GLN A 211 -10.25 -15.07 -3.79
C GLN A 211 -10.32 -15.12 -5.32
N SER A 212 -9.41 -14.40 -5.99
CA SER A 212 -9.32 -14.38 -7.46
C SER A 212 -8.93 -15.76 -7.99
N SER A 213 -8.04 -16.48 -7.31
CA SER A 213 -7.61 -17.84 -7.73
C SER A 213 -8.72 -18.89 -7.65
N ILE A 214 -9.68 -18.73 -6.75
CA ILE A 214 -10.85 -19.62 -6.60
C ILE A 214 -12.12 -19.03 -7.25
N SER A 215 -11.99 -17.97 -8.04
CA SER A 215 -13.08 -17.27 -8.75
C SER A 215 -14.24 -16.85 -7.84
N THR A 216 -13.94 -16.49 -6.59
CA THR A 216 -14.93 -16.02 -5.60
C THR A 216 -14.82 -14.52 -5.33
N TYR A 217 -13.86 -13.82 -5.92
CA TYR A 217 -13.73 -12.39 -5.77
C TYR A 217 -14.95 -11.67 -6.32
N ALA A 218 -15.55 -10.84 -5.48
CA ALA A 218 -16.62 -9.93 -5.87
C ALA A 218 -16.08 -8.51 -5.89
N PHE A 219 -16.23 -7.83 -7.01
CA PHE A 219 -15.82 -6.43 -7.16
C PHE A 219 -16.49 -5.54 -6.11
N ALA A 220 -15.74 -4.62 -5.56
CA ALA A 220 -16.15 -3.72 -4.47
C ALA A 220 -16.61 -4.47 -3.20
N ALA A 221 -15.93 -5.56 -2.87
CA ALA A 221 -16.15 -6.25 -1.60
C ALA A 221 -15.66 -5.38 -0.42
N ILE A 222 -16.28 -5.54 0.75
CA ILE A 222 -15.84 -4.81 1.97
C ILE A 222 -14.39 -5.13 2.35
N THR A 223 -13.85 -6.24 1.87
CA THR A 223 -12.45 -6.62 2.07
C THR A 223 -11.49 -5.71 1.33
N ASP A 224 -11.94 -5.05 0.26
CA ASP A 224 -11.13 -4.10 -0.53
C ASP A 224 -10.81 -2.84 0.30
N ASP A 225 -11.61 -2.53 1.32
CA ASP A 225 -11.33 -1.45 2.27
C ASP A 225 -10.05 -1.67 3.09
N GLY A 226 -9.55 -2.91 3.15
CA GLY A 226 -8.27 -3.23 3.75
C GLY A 226 -7.10 -2.48 3.14
N TRP A 227 -7.10 -2.25 1.82
CA TRP A 227 -6.10 -1.41 1.17
C TRP A 227 -6.17 0.04 1.66
N LEU A 228 -7.38 0.62 1.75
CA LEU A 228 -7.55 1.99 2.25
C LEU A 228 -7.08 2.12 3.70
N ILE A 229 -7.41 1.14 4.55
CA ILE A 229 -6.95 1.10 5.95
C ILE A 229 -5.42 1.06 5.98
N GLY A 230 -4.79 0.19 5.20
CA GLY A 230 -3.34 0.09 5.08
C GLY A 230 -2.70 1.42 4.68
N LEU A 231 -3.22 2.07 3.63
CA LEU A 231 -2.74 3.36 3.13
C LEU A 231 -2.92 4.49 4.15
N ILE A 232 -4.05 4.53 4.88
CA ILE A 232 -4.27 5.50 5.96
C ILE A 232 -3.24 5.31 7.07
N VAL A 233 -3.01 4.08 7.52
CA VAL A 233 -2.03 3.80 8.58
C VAL A 233 -0.61 4.14 8.12
N ILE A 234 -0.24 3.87 6.87
CA ILE A 234 1.02 4.32 6.26
C ILE A 234 1.12 5.84 6.27
N SER A 235 0.05 6.55 5.94
CA SER A 235 0.05 8.01 5.88
C SER A 235 0.19 8.69 7.25
N GLU A 236 -0.21 8.00 8.33
CA GLU A 236 -0.10 8.47 9.70
C GLU A 236 1.29 8.19 10.33
N SER A 237 2.12 7.43 9.65
CA SER A 237 3.50 7.12 10.07
C SER A 237 4.47 8.21 9.62
#